data_461ec1f0e1a9243e0301a8eb17e3befd
#
_entry.id   461ec1f0e1a9243e0301a8eb17e3befd
#
_cell.length_a   1.000
_cell.length_b   1.000
_cell.length_c   1.000
_cell.angle_alpha   90.00
_cell.angle_beta   90.00
_cell.angle_gamma   90.00
#
_symmetry.space_group_name_H-M   'P 1'
#
loop_
_entity.id
_entity.type
_entity.pdbx_description
1 polymer ?
#
loop_
_entity_poly.entity_id
_entity_poly.type
_entity_poly.pdbx_seq_one_letter_code
_entity_poly.pdbx_strand_id
1 'polypeptide(L)'
;MSEGFSLASAGRALDGALSRLVNDLVAVPPPAGQEWSAALSKYRGAREGTMALIRDLTQEQCDFTPAPGVWSIGQNVEHLLLTERLYRTQFRNLIALAGKGGESNIALTFEHIDTSIAFIPRDVMPLLTIPLNIFNVFVPGIVRETMFRIPLISAVNPTASNPAPYHSVTDLRARAIASLAETGELFRGDLPSNLRNMTLSHPLLGTNNIPEIFGIITAHEERHHGQMRRVLENPRFPR
;
A
#
# COMPACT_ATOMS: atom_id res chain seq x y z
N MET A 1 24.20 -37.20 5.72
CA MET A 1 24.70 -35.87 5.32
C MET A 1 23.47 -35.01 5.06
N SER A 2 23.08 -34.19 6.03
CA SER A 2 21.96 -33.24 5.89
C SER A 2 22.56 -31.93 5.39
N GLU A 3 22.26 -31.56 4.15
CA GLU A 3 22.59 -30.24 3.65
C GLU A 3 21.83 -29.22 4.49
N GLY A 4 22.52 -28.45 5.28
CA GLY A 4 21.96 -27.39 6.10
C GLY A 4 21.38 -26.29 5.18
N PHE A 5 20.09 -26.13 5.22
CA PHE A 5 19.40 -25.03 4.58
C PHE A 5 19.84 -23.73 5.27
N SER A 6 20.76 -22.99 4.63
CA SER A 6 21.30 -21.74 5.15
C SER A 6 20.27 -20.60 4.92
N LEU A 7 20.01 -19.79 5.95
CA LEU A 7 19.19 -18.56 5.85
C LEU A 7 19.67 -17.64 4.72
N ALA A 8 20.99 -17.63 4.46
CA ALA A 8 21.59 -16.90 3.34
C ALA A 8 21.21 -17.47 1.96
N SER A 9 20.95 -18.78 1.85
CA SER A 9 20.49 -19.40 0.61
C SER A 9 19.01 -19.12 0.36
N ALA A 10 18.20 -19.07 1.42
CA ALA A 10 16.79 -18.69 1.35
C ALA A 10 16.63 -17.21 0.96
N GLY A 11 17.47 -16.31 1.50
CA GLY A 11 17.49 -14.89 1.12
C GLY A 11 17.83 -14.69 -0.36
N ARG A 12 18.86 -15.37 -0.88
CA ARG A 12 19.22 -15.31 -2.31
C ARG A 12 18.16 -15.93 -3.23
N ALA A 13 17.49 -16.98 -2.78
CA ALA A 13 16.37 -17.57 -3.54
C ALA A 13 15.17 -16.61 -3.61
N LEU A 14 14.88 -15.89 -2.53
CA LEU A 14 13.84 -14.85 -2.48
C LEU A 14 14.20 -13.64 -3.35
N ASP A 15 15.45 -13.17 -3.31
CA ASP A 15 15.94 -12.09 -4.20
C ASP A 15 15.88 -12.51 -5.67
N GLY A 16 16.23 -13.75 -5.99
CA GLY A 16 16.14 -14.29 -7.35
C GLY A 16 14.68 -14.50 -7.79
N ALA A 17 13.78 -14.83 -6.89
CA ALA A 17 12.35 -14.93 -7.17
C ALA A 17 11.72 -13.53 -7.36
N LEU A 18 12.08 -12.56 -6.51
CA LEU A 18 11.64 -11.17 -6.64
C LEU A 18 12.13 -10.56 -7.96
N SER A 19 13.43 -10.73 -8.29
CA SER A 19 14.00 -10.22 -9.53
C SER A 19 13.35 -10.86 -10.78
N ARG A 20 13.06 -12.16 -10.75
CA ARG A 20 12.34 -12.82 -11.85
C ARG A 20 10.92 -12.31 -11.96
N LEU A 21 10.18 -12.24 -10.86
CA LEU A 21 8.81 -11.72 -10.83
C LEU A 21 8.75 -10.27 -11.33
N VAL A 22 9.70 -9.44 -10.92
CA VAL A 22 9.86 -8.06 -11.38
C VAL A 22 10.14 -8.02 -12.88
N ASN A 23 11.04 -8.87 -13.38
CA ASN A 23 11.36 -8.94 -14.81
C ASN A 23 10.19 -9.49 -15.61
N ASP A 24 9.45 -10.49 -15.13
CA ASP A 24 8.27 -11.04 -15.81
C ASP A 24 7.12 -10.03 -15.84
N LEU A 25 6.96 -9.21 -14.80
CA LEU A 25 6.00 -8.10 -14.77
C LEU A 25 6.41 -6.93 -15.68
N VAL A 26 7.73 -6.76 -15.93
CA VAL A 26 8.29 -5.75 -16.86
C VAL A 26 8.24 -6.24 -18.31
N ALA A 27 8.36 -7.56 -18.54
CA ALA A 27 8.50 -8.15 -19.87
C ALA A 27 7.24 -8.06 -20.74
N VAL A 28 6.07 -7.74 -20.15
CA VAL A 28 4.86 -7.44 -20.92
C VAL A 28 4.62 -5.94 -20.86
N PRO A 29 5.04 -5.16 -21.86
CA PRO A 29 4.65 -3.77 -21.93
C PRO A 29 3.12 -3.74 -21.96
N PRO A 30 2.47 -2.89 -21.13
CA PRO A 30 1.03 -2.73 -21.21
C PRO A 30 0.67 -2.28 -22.62
N PRO A 31 -0.53 -2.62 -23.11
CA PRO A 31 -1.03 -2.13 -24.39
C PRO A 31 -0.85 -0.61 -24.46
N ALA A 32 -0.41 -0.11 -25.63
CA ALA A 32 -0.20 1.33 -25.84
C ALA A 32 -1.45 2.12 -25.43
N GLY A 33 -1.30 3.11 -24.55
CA GLY A 33 -2.38 3.95 -24.02
C GLY A 33 -2.83 3.66 -22.59
N GLN A 34 -2.20 2.74 -21.86
CA GLN A 34 -2.54 2.48 -20.46
C GLN A 34 -1.65 3.33 -19.52
N GLU A 35 -2.22 4.40 -18.98
CA GLU A 35 -1.53 5.40 -18.14
C GLU A 35 -1.07 4.85 -16.78
N TRP A 36 -1.64 3.74 -16.31
CA TRP A 36 -1.31 3.16 -15.01
C TRP A 36 -0.01 2.37 -14.95
N SER A 37 0.60 2.02 -16.09
CA SER A 37 1.85 1.26 -16.10
C SER A 37 3.01 2.00 -15.42
N ALA A 38 3.15 3.29 -15.66
CA ALA A 38 4.17 4.11 -15.02
C ALA A 38 3.91 4.25 -13.51
N ALA A 39 2.64 4.40 -13.12
CA ALA A 39 2.23 4.48 -11.72
C ALA A 39 2.45 3.15 -10.98
N LEU A 40 2.10 2.02 -11.60
CA LEU A 40 2.37 0.68 -11.08
C LEU A 40 3.88 0.41 -10.95
N SER A 41 4.70 0.90 -11.92
CA SER A 41 6.15 0.78 -11.84
C SER A 41 6.74 1.55 -10.66
N LYS A 42 6.24 2.76 -10.39
CA LYS A 42 6.65 3.54 -9.20
C LYS A 42 6.28 2.82 -7.90
N TYR A 43 5.06 2.30 -7.82
CA TYR A 43 4.62 1.52 -6.67
C TYR A 43 5.49 0.29 -6.43
N ARG A 44 5.86 -0.42 -7.51
CA ARG A 44 6.80 -1.54 -7.44
C ARG A 44 8.14 -1.11 -6.83
N GLY A 45 8.73 0.00 -7.30
CA GLY A 45 9.97 0.52 -6.74
C GLY A 45 9.88 0.84 -5.25
N ALA A 46 8.74 1.38 -4.79
CA ALA A 46 8.51 1.58 -3.36
C ALA A 46 8.47 0.24 -2.60
N ARG A 47 7.76 -0.78 -3.11
CA ARG A 47 7.72 -2.11 -2.50
C ARG A 47 9.10 -2.79 -2.48
N GLU A 48 9.91 -2.64 -3.50
CA GLU A 48 11.30 -3.09 -3.52
C GLU A 48 12.12 -2.40 -2.41
N GLY A 49 11.87 -1.12 -2.14
CA GLY A 49 12.43 -0.40 -1.00
C GLY A 49 12.03 -1.01 0.33
N THR A 50 10.76 -1.38 0.52
CA THR A 50 10.29 -2.11 1.72
C THR A 50 11.02 -3.44 1.86
N MET A 51 11.10 -4.22 0.77
CA MET A 51 11.80 -5.51 0.77
C MET A 51 13.28 -5.37 1.12
N ALA A 52 13.95 -4.34 0.61
CA ALA A 52 15.34 -4.06 0.95
C ALA A 52 15.53 -3.77 2.44
N LEU A 53 14.60 -3.02 3.07
CA LEU A 53 14.65 -2.71 4.50
C LEU A 53 14.50 -3.94 5.40
N ILE A 54 13.77 -4.98 4.96
CA ILE A 54 13.51 -6.18 5.78
C ILE A 54 14.30 -7.40 5.35
N ARG A 55 15.14 -7.29 4.32
CA ARG A 55 15.85 -8.42 3.70
C ARG A 55 16.61 -9.27 4.69
N ASP A 56 17.44 -8.64 5.51
CA ASP A 56 18.41 -9.31 6.36
C ASP A 56 18.03 -9.23 7.85
N LEU A 57 16.84 -8.74 8.18
CA LEU A 57 16.43 -8.62 9.57
C LEU A 57 16.22 -9.99 10.21
N THR A 58 16.70 -10.12 11.45
CA THR A 58 16.30 -11.21 12.33
C THR A 58 14.87 -11.02 12.83
N GLN A 59 14.28 -12.06 13.44
CA GLN A 59 12.96 -11.94 14.05
C GLN A 59 12.95 -10.89 15.18
N GLU A 60 13.97 -10.88 16.02
CA GLU A 60 14.12 -9.92 17.11
C GLU A 60 14.17 -8.48 16.59
N GLN A 61 14.90 -8.23 15.50
CA GLN A 61 14.98 -6.93 14.85
C GLN A 61 13.64 -6.50 14.23
N CYS A 62 12.93 -7.45 13.64
CA CYS A 62 11.60 -7.21 13.06
C CYS A 62 10.56 -6.81 14.11
N ASP A 63 10.62 -7.41 15.29
CA ASP A 63 9.67 -7.21 16.40
C ASP A 63 10.06 -6.06 17.33
N PHE A 64 11.27 -5.51 17.21
CA PHE A 64 11.75 -4.45 18.07
C PHE A 64 10.84 -3.22 18.03
N THR A 65 10.31 -2.84 19.19
CA THR A 65 9.47 -1.67 19.39
C THR A 65 10.25 -0.58 20.15
N PRO A 66 10.50 0.59 19.52
CA PRO A 66 11.32 1.64 20.15
C PRO A 66 10.72 2.23 21.43
N ALA A 67 9.40 2.36 21.49
CA ALA A 67 8.66 2.88 22.62
C ALA A 67 7.19 2.41 22.56
N PRO A 68 6.44 2.47 23.68
CA PRO A 68 5.01 2.23 23.67
C PRO A 68 4.29 3.09 22.62
N GLY A 69 3.43 2.49 21.83
CA GLY A 69 2.68 3.15 20.76
C GLY A 69 3.46 3.43 19.47
N VAL A 70 4.75 3.07 19.41
CA VAL A 70 5.56 3.14 18.18
C VAL A 70 5.64 1.76 17.57
N TRP A 71 5.24 1.65 16.31
CA TRP A 71 5.25 0.38 15.60
C TRP A 71 6.65 -0.16 15.35
N SER A 72 6.78 -1.47 15.48
CA SER A 72 7.95 -2.23 15.00
C SER A 72 8.05 -2.20 13.48
N ILE A 73 9.16 -2.67 12.92
CA ILE A 73 9.31 -2.82 11.47
C ILE A 73 8.28 -3.82 10.95
N GLY A 74 8.08 -4.94 11.64
CA GLY A 74 7.09 -5.94 11.25
C GLY A 74 5.66 -5.39 11.20
N GLN A 75 5.27 -4.57 12.18
CA GLN A 75 3.98 -3.90 12.19
C GLN A 75 3.81 -2.90 11.05
N ASN A 76 4.84 -2.13 10.71
CA ASN A 76 4.82 -1.24 9.55
C ASN A 76 4.61 -2.01 8.25
N VAL A 77 5.33 -3.12 8.04
CA VAL A 77 5.16 -3.95 6.83
C VAL A 77 3.78 -4.58 6.78
N GLU A 78 3.28 -5.15 7.88
CA GLU A 78 1.94 -5.73 7.93
C GLU A 78 0.86 -4.70 7.58
N HIS A 79 0.95 -3.50 8.15
CA HIS A 79 0.05 -2.39 7.82
C HIS A 79 0.05 -2.06 6.33
N LEU A 80 1.23 -2.01 5.70
CA LEU A 80 1.36 -1.77 4.26
C LEU A 80 0.67 -2.86 3.43
N LEU A 81 0.84 -4.13 3.82
CA LEU A 81 0.20 -5.27 3.14
C LEU A 81 -1.32 -5.27 3.29
N LEU A 82 -1.82 -4.95 4.47
CA LEU A 82 -3.24 -4.83 4.74
C LEU A 82 -3.85 -3.67 3.94
N THR A 83 -3.21 -2.52 3.90
CA THR A 83 -3.64 -1.36 3.13
C THR A 83 -3.67 -1.66 1.63
N GLU A 84 -2.61 -2.26 1.08
CA GLU A 84 -2.59 -2.68 -0.32
C GLU A 84 -3.74 -3.64 -0.64
N ARG A 85 -4.01 -4.61 0.23
CA ARG A 85 -5.13 -5.55 0.06
C ARG A 85 -6.48 -4.83 -0.05
N LEU A 86 -6.70 -3.78 0.75
CA LEU A 86 -7.92 -2.97 0.68
C LEU A 86 -8.02 -2.27 -0.69
N TYR A 87 -6.95 -1.62 -1.16
CA TYR A 87 -6.94 -0.98 -2.48
C TYR A 87 -7.04 -1.98 -3.61
N ARG A 88 -6.40 -3.14 -3.52
CA ARG A 88 -6.54 -4.23 -4.51
C ARG A 88 -7.98 -4.70 -4.66
N THR A 89 -8.74 -4.73 -3.58
CA THR A 89 -10.19 -5.00 -3.65
C THR A 89 -10.91 -3.93 -4.44
N GLN A 90 -10.58 -2.65 -4.24
CA GLN A 90 -11.19 -1.56 -5.01
C GLN A 90 -10.77 -1.59 -6.48
N PHE A 91 -9.54 -1.93 -6.80
CA PHE A 91 -9.11 -2.14 -8.19
C PHE A 91 -9.94 -3.23 -8.88
N ARG A 92 -10.18 -4.38 -8.24
CA ARG A 92 -11.08 -5.43 -8.78
C ARG A 92 -12.48 -4.90 -9.02
N ASN A 93 -13.02 -4.11 -8.10
CA ASN A 93 -14.35 -3.52 -8.22
C ASN A 93 -14.42 -2.54 -9.39
N LEU A 94 -13.41 -1.66 -9.56
CA LEU A 94 -13.32 -0.72 -10.68
C LEU A 94 -13.21 -1.43 -12.03
N ILE A 95 -12.40 -2.48 -12.13
CA ILE A 95 -12.26 -3.30 -13.34
C ILE A 95 -13.59 -3.98 -13.68
N ALA A 96 -14.26 -4.57 -12.68
CA ALA A 96 -15.55 -5.21 -12.87
C ALA A 96 -16.64 -4.21 -13.28
N LEU A 97 -16.63 -3.00 -12.70
CA LEU A 97 -17.56 -1.93 -13.05
C LEU A 97 -17.34 -1.45 -14.48
N ALA A 98 -16.08 -1.25 -14.87
CA ALA A 98 -15.71 -0.88 -16.23
C ALA A 98 -16.20 -1.92 -17.26
N GLY A 99 -16.11 -3.22 -16.96
CA GLY A 99 -16.56 -4.29 -17.84
C GLY A 99 -18.09 -4.34 -18.03
N LYS A 100 -18.87 -3.82 -17.07
CA LYS A 100 -20.35 -3.82 -17.16
C LYS A 100 -20.92 -2.64 -17.94
N GLY A 101 -20.16 -1.55 -18.10
CA GLY A 101 -20.69 -0.27 -18.58
C GLY A 101 -21.66 0.36 -17.56
N GLY A 102 -21.79 1.67 -17.57
CA GLY A 102 -22.68 2.40 -16.65
C GLY A 102 -21.91 3.37 -15.76
N GLU A 103 -22.08 3.26 -14.42
CA GLU A 103 -21.41 4.14 -13.47
C GLU A 103 -19.89 4.08 -13.61
N SER A 104 -19.23 5.22 -13.46
CA SER A 104 -17.77 5.36 -13.58
C SER A 104 -17.08 5.64 -12.24
N ASN A 105 -17.82 5.65 -11.14
CA ASN A 105 -17.31 5.97 -9.82
C ASN A 105 -17.78 4.98 -8.75
N ILE A 106 -16.88 4.61 -7.86
CA ILE A 106 -17.18 3.91 -6.61
C ILE A 106 -17.02 4.92 -5.48
N ALA A 107 -18.09 5.21 -4.75
CA ALA A 107 -18.05 6.11 -3.60
C ALA A 107 -17.91 5.30 -2.31
N LEU A 108 -16.81 5.52 -1.58
CA LEU A 108 -16.62 5.02 -0.22
C LEU A 108 -17.09 6.06 0.78
N THR A 109 -17.72 5.61 1.86
CA THR A 109 -18.09 6.45 3.01
C THR A 109 -17.22 6.10 4.21
N PHE A 110 -17.27 6.91 5.27
CA PHE A 110 -16.61 6.58 6.53
C PHE A 110 -17.09 5.26 7.14
N GLU A 111 -18.34 4.88 6.91
CA GLU A 111 -18.88 3.58 7.35
C GLU A 111 -18.22 2.41 6.62
N HIS A 112 -17.95 2.56 5.30
CA HIS A 112 -17.32 1.52 4.48
C HIS A 112 -15.86 1.26 4.84
N ILE A 113 -15.14 2.29 5.33
CA ILE A 113 -13.69 2.20 5.57
C ILE A 113 -13.32 2.18 7.04
N ASP A 114 -14.29 2.27 7.95
CA ASP A 114 -14.08 2.25 9.42
C ASP A 114 -12.87 3.11 9.86
N THR A 115 -12.77 4.32 9.31
CA THR A 115 -11.71 5.29 9.64
C THR A 115 -12.31 6.53 10.28
N SER A 116 -11.46 7.27 11.00
CA SER A 116 -11.83 8.55 11.60
C SER A 116 -10.65 9.52 11.54
N ILE A 117 -10.93 10.80 11.74
CA ILE A 117 -9.90 11.82 11.91
C ILE A 117 -9.63 11.93 13.42
N ALA A 118 -8.35 11.90 13.83
CA ALA A 118 -7.99 12.12 15.22
C ALA A 118 -8.61 13.44 15.70
N PHE A 119 -9.20 13.44 16.90
CA PHE A 119 -9.91 14.54 17.54
C PHE A 119 -11.37 14.78 17.08
N ILE A 120 -11.90 14.04 16.11
CA ILE A 120 -13.30 14.14 15.70
C ILE A 120 -14.03 12.86 16.15
N PRO A 121 -15.09 12.96 16.96
CA PRO A 121 -15.88 11.79 17.34
C PRO A 121 -16.45 11.06 16.11
N ARG A 122 -16.44 9.72 16.16
CA ARG A 122 -16.91 8.89 15.03
C ARG A 122 -18.35 9.21 14.62
N ASP A 123 -19.20 9.53 15.58
CA ASP A 123 -20.62 9.83 15.36
C ASP A 123 -20.84 11.11 14.55
N VAL A 124 -19.84 12.01 14.51
CA VAL A 124 -19.90 13.28 13.77
C VAL A 124 -19.33 13.13 12.35
N MET A 125 -18.55 12.06 12.09
CA MET A 125 -17.89 11.83 10.80
C MET A 125 -18.84 11.79 9.60
N PRO A 126 -20.03 11.14 9.66
CA PRO A 126 -20.95 11.14 8.53
C PRO A 126 -21.42 12.54 8.13
N LEU A 127 -21.55 13.47 9.10
CA LEU A 127 -21.96 14.85 8.86
C LEU A 127 -20.87 15.67 8.13
N LEU A 128 -19.61 15.24 8.21
CA LEU A 128 -18.47 15.91 7.57
C LEU A 128 -18.17 15.36 6.17
N THR A 129 -18.82 14.29 5.75
CA THR A 129 -18.55 13.64 4.46
C THR A 129 -18.78 14.62 3.28
N ILE A 130 -19.86 15.41 3.31
CA ILE A 130 -20.18 16.38 2.23
C ILE A 130 -19.15 17.51 2.17
N PRO A 131 -18.83 18.24 3.27
CA PRO A 131 -17.81 19.30 3.25
C PRO A 131 -16.42 18.79 2.85
N LEU A 132 -16.00 17.60 3.34
CA LEU A 132 -14.71 17.01 3.00
C LEU A 132 -14.66 16.57 1.53
N ASN A 133 -15.73 16.00 1.00
CA ASN A 133 -15.80 15.65 -0.42
C ASN A 133 -15.72 16.90 -1.31
N ILE A 134 -16.41 17.99 -0.95
CA ILE A 134 -16.32 19.26 -1.67
C ILE A 134 -14.88 19.79 -1.62
N PHE A 135 -14.26 19.82 -0.45
CA PHE A 135 -12.86 20.23 -0.30
C PHE A 135 -11.92 19.39 -1.17
N ASN A 136 -12.10 18.07 -1.16
CA ASN A 136 -11.27 17.15 -1.92
C ASN A 136 -11.42 17.26 -3.44
N VAL A 137 -12.57 17.70 -3.94
CA VAL A 137 -12.79 17.98 -5.37
C VAL A 137 -11.96 19.18 -5.84
N PHE A 138 -11.77 20.20 -4.98
CA PHE A 138 -11.03 21.41 -5.31
C PHE A 138 -9.53 21.35 -5.03
N VAL A 139 -9.03 20.32 -4.35
CA VAL A 139 -7.60 20.16 -4.05
C VAL A 139 -6.92 19.35 -5.15
N PRO A 140 -5.97 19.91 -5.90
CA PRO A 140 -5.23 19.17 -6.94
C PRO A 140 -4.54 17.92 -6.41
N GLY A 141 -4.45 16.86 -7.22
CA GLY A 141 -3.87 15.56 -6.84
C GLY A 141 -2.45 15.67 -6.27
N ILE A 142 -1.62 16.56 -6.83
CA ILE A 142 -0.25 16.82 -6.34
C ILE A 142 -0.23 17.41 -4.92
N VAL A 143 -1.21 18.22 -4.55
CA VAL A 143 -1.33 18.77 -3.19
C VAL A 143 -1.75 17.68 -2.23
N ARG A 144 -2.67 16.80 -2.65
CA ARG A 144 -3.10 15.64 -1.87
C ARG A 144 -1.94 14.67 -1.63
N GLU A 145 -1.16 14.34 -2.65
CA GLU A 145 0.05 13.51 -2.52
C GLU A 145 1.05 14.13 -1.53
N THR A 146 1.23 15.45 -1.57
CA THR A 146 2.10 16.16 -0.64
C THR A 146 1.58 16.13 0.79
N MET A 147 0.25 16.24 1.00
CA MET A 147 -0.37 16.12 2.33
C MET A 147 -0.13 14.76 2.98
N PHE A 148 0.00 13.68 2.19
CA PHE A 148 0.36 12.36 2.72
C PHE A 148 1.81 12.27 3.20
N ARG A 149 2.70 13.07 2.63
CA ARG A 149 4.11 13.13 3.03
C ARG A 149 4.31 13.91 4.32
N ILE A 150 3.39 14.82 4.65
CA ILE A 150 3.45 15.68 5.84
C ILE A 150 2.38 15.20 6.83
N PRO A 151 2.70 14.96 8.12
CA PRO A 151 1.73 14.48 9.12
C PRO A 151 0.80 15.62 9.59
N LEU A 152 0.11 16.31 8.67
CA LEU A 152 -0.81 17.40 8.98
C LEU A 152 -2.17 16.92 9.49
N ILE A 153 -2.58 15.70 9.12
CA ILE A 153 -3.84 15.09 9.54
C ILE A 153 -3.52 13.72 10.11
N SER A 154 -3.71 13.53 11.41
CA SER A 154 -3.66 12.22 12.04
C SER A 154 -5.01 11.53 11.82
N ALA A 155 -5.10 10.73 10.75
CA ALA A 155 -6.22 9.81 10.58
C ALA A 155 -6.01 8.58 11.48
N VAL A 156 -7.10 8.11 12.09
CA VAL A 156 -7.10 6.81 12.76
C VAL A 156 -7.14 5.73 11.68
N ASN A 157 -6.20 4.78 11.74
CA ASN A 157 -6.18 3.69 10.78
C ASN A 157 -7.48 2.89 10.82
N PRO A 158 -8.04 2.50 9.66
CA PRO A 158 -9.13 1.54 9.63
C PRO A 158 -8.75 0.28 10.41
N THR A 159 -9.69 -0.30 11.15
CA THR A 159 -9.46 -1.54 11.89
C THR A 159 -8.89 -2.64 11.00
N ALA A 160 -9.36 -2.71 9.74
CA ALA A 160 -8.89 -3.67 8.73
C ALA A 160 -7.41 -3.49 8.30
N SER A 161 -6.79 -2.35 8.60
CA SER A 161 -5.36 -2.09 8.33
C SER A 161 -4.49 -2.01 9.58
N ASN A 162 -5.06 -2.27 10.78
CA ASN A 162 -4.28 -2.34 12.01
C ASN A 162 -3.44 -3.62 12.04
N PRO A 163 -2.11 -3.51 12.20
CA PRO A 163 -1.26 -4.67 12.25
C PRO A 163 -1.41 -5.42 13.58
N ALA A 164 -1.29 -6.74 13.54
CA ALA A 164 -1.15 -7.54 14.75
C ALA A 164 0.19 -7.22 15.46
N PRO A 165 0.34 -7.56 16.75
CA PRO A 165 1.54 -7.22 17.51
C PRO A 165 2.78 -8.04 17.12
N TYR A 166 2.61 -9.20 16.49
CA TYR A 166 3.68 -10.12 16.12
C TYR A 166 3.51 -10.65 14.70
N HIS A 167 4.62 -10.74 13.97
CA HIS A 167 4.67 -11.28 12.62
C HIS A 167 5.98 -12.03 12.37
N SER A 168 5.91 -13.21 11.75
CA SER A 168 7.11 -13.87 11.24
C SER A 168 7.74 -13.02 10.13
N VAL A 169 9.00 -12.64 10.28
CA VAL A 169 9.74 -11.88 9.27
C VAL A 169 9.80 -12.62 7.93
N THR A 170 9.90 -13.95 7.96
CA THR A 170 9.91 -14.80 6.76
C THR A 170 8.54 -14.77 6.07
N ASP A 171 7.45 -14.84 6.84
CA ASP A 171 6.10 -14.72 6.30
C ASP A 171 5.84 -13.33 5.69
N LEU A 172 6.26 -12.27 6.38
CA LEU A 172 6.13 -10.90 5.85
C LEU A 172 6.85 -10.73 4.51
N ARG A 173 8.06 -11.27 4.36
CA ARG A 173 8.81 -11.26 3.09
C ARG A 173 8.04 -11.97 1.98
N ALA A 174 7.57 -13.17 2.24
CA ALA A 174 6.81 -13.96 1.27
C ALA A 174 5.52 -13.27 0.86
N ARG A 175 4.78 -12.73 1.83
CA ARG A 175 3.52 -12.01 1.59
C ARG A 175 3.74 -10.70 0.84
N ALA A 176 4.84 -9.99 1.08
CA ALA A 176 5.16 -8.75 0.36
C ALA A 176 5.38 -9.01 -1.13
N ILE A 177 6.07 -10.11 -1.48
CA ILE A 177 6.26 -10.56 -2.85
C ILE A 177 4.92 -10.96 -3.48
N ALA A 178 4.16 -11.82 -2.79
CA ALA A 178 2.89 -12.31 -3.28
C ALA A 178 1.88 -11.16 -3.51
N SER A 179 1.81 -10.21 -2.57
CA SER A 179 0.91 -9.07 -2.65
C SER A 179 1.19 -8.19 -3.87
N LEU A 180 2.48 -7.90 -4.14
CA LEU A 180 2.88 -7.15 -5.33
C LEU A 180 2.51 -7.89 -6.62
N ALA A 181 2.74 -9.21 -6.67
CA ALA A 181 2.37 -10.05 -7.79
C ALA A 181 0.86 -10.03 -8.05
N GLU A 182 0.07 -10.25 -7.00
CA GLU A 182 -1.40 -10.23 -7.09
C GLU A 182 -1.94 -8.88 -7.57
N THR A 183 -1.34 -7.77 -7.15
CA THR A 183 -1.72 -6.43 -7.62
C THR A 183 -1.33 -6.26 -9.10
N GLY A 184 -0.15 -6.69 -9.50
CA GLY A 184 0.30 -6.64 -10.89
C GLY A 184 -0.57 -7.47 -11.83
N GLU A 185 -1.02 -8.65 -11.42
CA GLU A 185 -1.90 -9.52 -12.22
C GLU A 185 -3.23 -8.86 -12.59
N LEU A 186 -3.78 -7.98 -11.73
CA LEU A 186 -5.02 -7.27 -12.02
C LEU A 186 -4.92 -6.35 -13.24
N PHE A 187 -3.70 -5.91 -13.58
CA PHE A 187 -3.44 -4.98 -14.68
C PHE A 187 -2.75 -5.65 -15.87
N ARG A 188 -2.75 -6.99 -15.91
CA ARG A 188 -2.20 -7.76 -17.01
C ARG A 188 -3.29 -8.13 -18.02
N GLY A 189 -2.94 -8.15 -19.32
CA GLY A 189 -3.86 -8.52 -20.39
C GLY A 189 -4.80 -7.42 -20.86
N ASP A 190 -5.88 -7.82 -21.52
CA ASP A 190 -6.87 -6.89 -22.09
C ASP A 190 -7.81 -6.37 -21.00
N LEU A 191 -7.67 -5.10 -20.67
CA LEU A 191 -8.51 -4.40 -19.73
C LEU A 191 -9.61 -3.60 -20.44
N PRO A 192 -10.78 -3.38 -19.81
CA PRO A 192 -11.83 -2.55 -20.39
C PRO A 192 -11.32 -1.17 -20.79
N SER A 193 -11.62 -0.72 -22.02
CA SER A 193 -11.12 0.56 -22.55
C SER A 193 -11.56 1.79 -21.78
N ASN A 194 -12.70 1.71 -21.06
CA ASN A 194 -13.22 2.76 -20.20
C ASN A 194 -12.62 2.75 -18.79
N LEU A 195 -11.75 1.79 -18.44
CA LEU A 195 -11.13 1.68 -17.12
C LEU A 195 -10.38 2.96 -16.72
N ARG A 196 -9.79 3.67 -17.69
CA ARG A 196 -9.13 4.96 -17.47
C ARG A 196 -10.02 6.05 -16.89
N ASN A 197 -11.34 5.94 -17.12
CA ASN A 197 -12.34 6.90 -16.65
C ASN A 197 -12.95 6.50 -15.30
N MET A 198 -12.58 5.31 -14.80
CA MET A 198 -13.07 4.83 -13.50
C MET A 198 -12.40 5.55 -12.35
N THR A 199 -13.19 5.92 -11.36
CA THR A 199 -12.72 6.65 -10.19
C THR A 199 -13.21 6.03 -8.89
N LEU A 200 -12.45 6.24 -7.83
CA LEU A 200 -12.77 5.88 -6.46
C LEU A 200 -12.84 7.17 -5.63
N SER A 201 -13.98 7.44 -5.06
CA SER A 201 -14.17 8.55 -4.11
C SER A 201 -13.98 8.04 -2.69
N HIS A 202 -13.00 8.61 -2.00
CA HIS A 202 -12.67 8.29 -0.62
C HIS A 202 -12.91 9.53 0.26
N PRO A 203 -13.55 9.42 1.42
CA PRO A 203 -13.96 10.58 2.21
C PRO A 203 -12.81 11.47 2.69
N LEU A 204 -11.60 10.92 2.86
CA LEU A 204 -10.41 11.69 3.24
C LEU A 204 -9.49 12.00 2.05
N LEU A 205 -9.49 11.18 1.00
CA LEU A 205 -8.52 11.24 -0.08
C LEU A 205 -9.09 11.84 -1.37
N GLY A 206 -10.38 12.13 -1.37
CA GLY A 206 -11.08 12.65 -2.55
C GLY A 206 -11.32 11.61 -3.63
N THR A 207 -11.67 12.07 -4.81
CA THR A 207 -11.92 11.25 -5.98
C THR A 207 -10.63 11.06 -6.77
N ASN A 208 -10.27 9.81 -7.03
CA ASN A 208 -8.99 9.44 -7.65
C ASN A 208 -9.20 8.37 -8.72
N ASN A 209 -8.53 8.50 -9.84
CA ASN A 209 -8.41 7.46 -10.84
C ASN A 209 -7.32 6.44 -10.44
N ILE A 210 -7.16 5.37 -11.22
CA ILE A 210 -6.21 4.29 -10.90
C ILE A 210 -4.76 4.77 -10.75
N PRO A 211 -4.19 5.59 -11.68
CA PRO A 211 -2.86 6.18 -11.49
C PRO A 211 -2.71 7.00 -10.22
N GLU A 212 -3.72 7.80 -9.86
CA GLU A 212 -3.69 8.59 -8.64
C GLU A 212 -3.75 7.72 -7.38
N ILE A 213 -4.52 6.62 -7.39
CA ILE A 213 -4.55 5.64 -6.31
C ILE A 213 -3.16 4.99 -6.14
N PHE A 214 -2.49 4.62 -7.24
CA PHE A 214 -1.11 4.12 -7.17
C PHE A 214 -0.16 5.18 -6.60
N GLY A 215 -0.33 6.45 -6.95
CA GLY A 215 0.43 7.55 -6.34
C GLY A 215 0.24 7.62 -4.83
N ILE A 216 -0.99 7.50 -4.35
CA ILE A 216 -1.34 7.50 -2.93
C ILE A 216 -0.68 6.34 -2.19
N ILE A 217 -0.82 5.09 -2.66
CA ILE A 217 -0.23 3.94 -1.98
C ILE A 217 1.30 3.95 -2.05
N THR A 218 1.89 4.50 -3.12
CA THR A 218 3.35 4.71 -3.24
C THR A 218 3.84 5.69 -2.17
N ALA A 219 3.23 6.87 -2.07
CA ALA A 219 3.59 7.88 -1.08
C ALA A 219 3.38 7.36 0.36
N HIS A 220 2.34 6.57 0.58
CA HIS A 220 2.08 5.91 1.85
C HIS A 220 3.20 4.92 2.22
N GLU A 221 3.65 4.11 1.28
CA GLU A 221 4.75 3.16 1.49
C GLU A 221 6.07 3.89 1.78
N GLU A 222 6.41 4.92 1.00
CA GLU A 222 7.59 5.76 1.23
C GLU A 222 7.58 6.43 2.62
N ARG A 223 6.42 6.87 3.10
CA ARG A 223 6.28 7.40 4.47
C ARG A 223 6.64 6.35 5.51
N HIS A 224 6.18 5.11 5.34
CA HIS A 224 6.51 4.00 6.24
C HIS A 224 7.98 3.59 6.15
N HIS A 225 8.66 3.74 4.99
CA HIS A 225 10.12 3.62 4.92
C HIS A 225 10.81 4.57 5.89
N GLY A 226 10.36 5.82 5.97
CA GLY A 226 10.90 6.78 6.93
C GLY A 226 10.67 6.35 8.39
N GLN A 227 9.52 5.73 8.70
CA GLN A 227 9.25 5.19 10.03
C GLN A 227 10.15 3.99 10.36
N MET A 228 10.28 3.03 9.43
CA MET A 228 11.14 1.85 9.61
C MET A 228 12.62 2.25 9.76
N ARG A 229 13.13 3.22 8.99
CA ARG A 229 14.50 3.72 9.14
C ARG A 229 14.73 4.30 10.53
N ARG A 230 13.79 5.09 11.08
CA ARG A 230 13.90 5.58 12.47
C ARG A 230 13.95 4.47 13.51
N VAL A 231 13.28 3.33 13.26
CA VAL A 231 13.38 2.14 14.12
C VAL A 231 14.77 1.53 14.03
N LEU A 232 15.33 1.36 12.81
CA LEU A 232 16.68 0.84 12.56
C LEU A 232 17.78 1.71 13.18
N GLU A 233 17.59 3.03 13.17
CA GLU A 233 18.52 4.03 13.70
C GLU A 233 18.42 4.19 15.24
N ASN A 234 17.48 3.51 15.88
CA ASN A 234 17.33 3.63 17.33
C ASN A 234 18.56 3.07 18.07
N PRO A 235 19.14 3.80 19.05
CA PRO A 235 20.31 3.32 19.81
C PRO A 235 20.12 1.96 20.50
N ARG A 236 18.86 1.58 20.80
CA ARG A 236 18.51 0.30 21.43
C ARG A 236 18.15 -0.80 20.43
N PHE A 237 18.25 -0.52 19.13
CA PHE A 237 17.93 -1.53 18.10
C PHE A 237 18.88 -2.75 18.23
N PRO A 238 18.38 -3.99 18.21
CA PRO A 238 19.18 -5.20 18.31
C PRO A 238 20.23 -5.28 17.18
N ARG A 239 21.47 -5.63 17.52
CA ARG A 239 22.59 -5.71 16.56
C ARG A 239 22.92 -7.16 16.22
#